data_7bf75a1f35d204b3fcde69e15b18c400
#
_entry.id   7bf75a1f35d204b3fcde69e15b18c400
#
_cell.length_a   1.000
_cell.length_b   1.000
_cell.length_c   1.000
_cell.angle_alpha   90.00
_cell.angle_beta   90.00
_cell.angle_gamma   90.00
#
_symmetry.space_group_name_H-M   'P 1'
#
loop_
_entity.id
_entity.type
_entity.pdbx_description
1 polymer ?
#
loop_
_entity_poly.entity_id
_entity_poly.type
_entity_poly.pdbx_seq_one_letter_code
_entity_poly.pdbx_strand_id
1 'polypeptide(L)'
;MILVIDIGTTSVRVATMSSNGDIVGFKQQQQPPSSPFAGLVEFDPIALANTVQELATSAVNAVGAVTGVAITTQRASTIVWDRSSGEPIGPGLSWQDLRTVGECMTARSEHGVTVAPNQSATKAQWLLQSVESPEPNNLCIGTVDSWITWMLSRGESHVTDHTNAAVTGWYDPQGASWSEHLCDVFTTPTSMLPQIVNSVGECAIAHSLPGAPPIVALIGDQQASLVGQGCVSPGLAKITFGTGGMLDTVVNDDSPLAQTTRRGDGGCFGIVAWAEGGQRTFGAESIMLAAGSNIDWLRDDLKIISSSVESHDIASSCSSTDGVMFVPAPLGLGTPHWDYGARSTFVGLTRGTTRAHMVRAVVEGIAHRGADLVEAVRADAVANVDVVRVDGGMSQNAFFVQALADFTGLTVEVSPHTEGTTVGAGRLALVGTHEMSTVVDTAEMWDPQVIVHPDDSFDRVDARSRWEQASSRSRGWIPELSSLDF
;
A
#
# COMPACT_ATOMS: atom_id res chain seq x y z
N MET A 1 5.06 7.00 25.97
CA MET A 1 5.79 6.30 24.89
C MET A 1 4.82 5.35 24.19
N ILE A 2 4.80 5.35 22.87
CA ILE A 2 4.01 4.46 22.04
C ILE A 2 4.92 3.34 21.51
N LEU A 3 4.44 2.11 21.48
CA LEU A 3 5.03 1.01 20.72
C LEU A 3 4.37 0.95 19.34
N VAL A 4 5.16 0.97 18.29
CA VAL A 4 4.67 0.80 16.90
C VAL A 4 5.18 -0.51 16.35
N ILE A 5 4.27 -1.33 15.83
CA ILE A 5 4.54 -2.62 15.17
C ILE A 5 4.14 -2.45 13.70
N ASP A 6 5.10 -2.49 12.80
CA ASP A 6 4.92 -2.31 11.36
C ASP A 6 5.33 -3.60 10.63
N ILE A 7 4.36 -4.26 10.03
CA ILE A 7 4.51 -5.56 9.39
C ILE A 7 4.34 -5.41 7.88
N GLY A 8 5.44 -5.19 7.20
CA GLY A 8 5.47 -5.16 5.74
C GLY A 8 5.55 -6.56 5.12
N THR A 9 5.61 -6.59 3.80
CA THR A 9 5.67 -7.87 3.04
C THR A 9 6.97 -8.65 3.29
N THR A 10 8.08 -7.95 3.50
CA THR A 10 9.42 -8.56 3.57
C THR A 10 10.11 -8.38 4.91
N SER A 11 9.55 -7.60 5.81
CA SER A 11 10.17 -7.30 7.10
C SER A 11 9.16 -6.91 8.16
N VAL A 12 9.50 -7.20 9.41
CA VAL A 12 8.83 -6.68 10.61
C VAL A 12 9.70 -5.56 11.17
N ARG A 13 9.09 -4.42 11.46
CA ARG A 13 9.70 -3.27 12.11
C ARG A 13 8.99 -3.01 13.41
N VAL A 14 9.76 -2.67 14.44
CA VAL A 14 9.21 -2.24 15.71
C VAL A 14 9.92 -0.98 16.14
N ALA A 15 9.14 0.06 16.43
CA ALA A 15 9.64 1.35 16.89
C ALA A 15 9.02 1.73 18.23
N THR A 16 9.71 2.58 18.97
CA THR A 16 9.15 3.30 20.10
C THR A 16 9.13 4.79 19.78
N MET A 17 7.98 5.42 19.97
CA MET A 17 7.73 6.82 19.65
C MET A 17 7.43 7.62 20.91
N SER A 18 7.99 8.82 20.98
CA SER A 18 7.70 9.78 22.05
C SER A 18 6.35 10.49 21.84
N SER A 19 5.84 11.19 22.83
CA SER A 19 4.66 12.04 22.73
C SER A 19 4.80 13.19 21.69
N ASN A 20 6.03 13.55 21.33
CA ASN A 20 6.29 14.55 20.31
C ASN A 20 6.32 13.96 18.88
N GLY A 21 6.07 12.65 18.73
CA GLY A 21 6.10 11.97 17.44
C GLY A 21 7.49 11.55 16.95
N ASP A 22 8.52 11.69 17.79
CA ASP A 22 9.87 11.28 17.43
C ASP A 22 10.08 9.78 17.66
N ILE A 23 10.70 9.11 16.70
CA ILE A 23 11.14 7.72 16.86
C ILE A 23 12.41 7.73 17.73
N VAL A 24 12.32 7.12 18.92
CA VAL A 24 13.43 7.04 19.89
C VAL A 24 14.10 5.67 19.93
N GLY A 25 13.47 4.65 19.37
CA GLY A 25 14.03 3.30 19.22
C GLY A 25 13.47 2.63 17.98
N PHE A 26 14.32 1.89 17.27
CA PHE A 26 13.93 1.20 16.04
C PHE A 26 14.65 -0.15 15.92
N LYS A 27 13.90 -1.18 15.57
CA LYS A 27 14.40 -2.52 15.27
C LYS A 27 13.71 -3.06 14.03
N GLN A 28 14.45 -3.80 13.22
CA GLN A 28 13.92 -4.44 12.02
C GLN A 28 14.47 -5.85 11.89
N GLN A 29 13.62 -6.75 11.43
CA GLN A 29 14.01 -8.10 11.04
C GLN A 29 13.44 -8.42 9.67
N GLN A 30 14.28 -8.92 8.77
CA GLN A 30 13.84 -9.41 7.47
C GLN A 30 13.06 -10.71 7.64
N GLN A 31 11.92 -10.78 6.97
CA GLN A 31 11.04 -11.94 6.96
C GLN A 31 10.31 -12.03 5.61
N PRO A 32 11.07 -12.28 4.52
CA PRO A 32 10.48 -12.37 3.21
C PRO A 32 9.55 -13.59 3.11
N PRO A 33 8.45 -13.50 2.36
CA PRO A 33 7.62 -14.65 2.07
C PRO A 33 8.39 -15.65 1.20
N SER A 34 7.95 -16.89 1.22
CA SER A 34 8.45 -17.94 0.33
C SER A 34 7.62 -18.02 -0.95
N SER A 35 8.26 -18.43 -2.04
CA SER A 35 7.57 -18.67 -3.32
C SER A 35 7.86 -20.11 -3.76
N PRO A 36 7.05 -21.09 -3.33
CA PRO A 36 7.28 -22.50 -3.65
C PRO A 36 7.18 -22.79 -5.14
N PHE A 37 6.36 -22.01 -5.88
CA PHE A 37 6.24 -22.03 -7.34
C PHE A 37 5.95 -20.62 -7.85
N ALA A 38 6.17 -20.39 -9.13
CA ALA A 38 5.87 -19.11 -9.76
C ALA A 38 4.37 -18.74 -9.56
N GLY A 39 4.11 -17.54 -9.04
CA GLY A 39 2.77 -17.04 -8.74
C GLY A 39 2.21 -17.46 -7.38
N LEU A 40 2.87 -18.37 -6.65
CA LEU A 40 2.50 -18.72 -5.27
C LEU A 40 3.40 -17.96 -4.30
N VAL A 41 2.80 -17.31 -3.31
CA VAL A 41 3.53 -16.52 -2.31
C VAL A 41 2.96 -16.76 -0.93
N GLU A 42 3.73 -17.43 -0.07
CA GLU A 42 3.33 -17.92 1.24
C GLU A 42 4.23 -17.42 2.35
N PHE A 43 3.72 -17.37 3.56
CA PHE A 43 4.50 -17.13 4.78
C PHE A 43 4.04 -18.03 5.92
N ASP A 44 4.90 -18.19 6.91
CA ASP A 44 4.59 -18.91 8.15
C ASP A 44 3.98 -17.92 9.17
N PRO A 45 2.67 -18.06 9.52
CA PRO A 45 2.02 -17.15 10.46
C PRO A 45 2.59 -17.24 11.88
N ILE A 46 3.02 -18.43 12.32
CA ILE A 46 3.62 -18.61 13.66
C ILE A 46 4.99 -17.96 13.73
N ALA A 47 5.83 -18.16 12.71
CA ALA A 47 7.13 -17.52 12.65
C ALA A 47 6.98 -15.98 12.62
N LEU A 48 5.98 -15.45 11.90
CA LEU A 48 5.68 -14.03 11.88
C LEU A 48 5.29 -13.51 13.28
N ALA A 49 4.35 -14.19 13.96
CA ALA A 49 3.92 -13.80 15.30
C ALA A 49 5.06 -13.86 16.33
N ASN A 50 5.92 -14.89 16.25
CA ASN A 50 7.08 -14.99 17.13
C ASN A 50 8.07 -13.83 16.91
N THR A 51 8.36 -13.48 15.66
CA THR A 51 9.21 -12.34 15.33
C THR A 51 8.64 -11.02 15.90
N VAL A 52 7.34 -10.78 15.72
CA VAL A 52 6.65 -9.63 16.30
C VAL A 52 6.78 -9.61 17.82
N GLN A 53 6.48 -10.75 18.48
CA GLN A 53 6.53 -10.88 19.93
C GLN A 53 7.93 -10.59 20.48
N GLU A 54 8.98 -11.13 19.84
CA GLU A 54 10.37 -10.94 20.27
C GLU A 54 10.82 -9.47 20.15
N LEU A 55 10.58 -8.86 18.97
CA LEU A 55 10.95 -7.48 18.71
C LEU A 55 10.19 -6.51 19.62
N ALA A 56 8.86 -6.70 19.74
CA ALA A 56 8.00 -5.86 20.58
C ALA A 56 8.37 -5.97 22.07
N THR A 57 8.55 -7.19 22.59
CA THR A 57 9.00 -7.40 23.97
C THR A 57 10.35 -6.73 24.23
N SER A 58 11.30 -6.88 23.31
CA SER A 58 12.61 -6.26 23.41
C SER A 58 12.53 -4.73 23.38
N ALA A 59 11.65 -4.15 22.58
CA ALA A 59 11.45 -2.70 22.51
C ALA A 59 10.82 -2.16 23.81
N VAL A 60 9.76 -2.82 24.32
CA VAL A 60 9.13 -2.43 25.61
C VAL A 60 10.13 -2.49 26.75
N ASN A 61 10.92 -3.56 26.85
CA ASN A 61 11.93 -3.71 27.91
C ASN A 61 13.00 -2.62 27.85
N ALA A 62 13.32 -2.09 26.67
CA ALA A 62 14.31 -1.03 26.50
C ALA A 62 13.82 0.34 27.01
N VAL A 63 12.51 0.62 26.93
CA VAL A 63 11.94 1.92 27.34
C VAL A 63 11.18 1.86 28.68
N GLY A 64 10.95 0.68 29.21
CA GLY A 64 10.32 0.40 30.49
C GLY A 64 8.81 0.21 30.38
N ALA A 65 8.06 1.23 30.00
CA ALA A 65 6.60 1.16 29.85
C ALA A 65 6.11 1.92 28.62
N VAL A 66 5.08 1.39 28.00
CA VAL A 66 4.38 2.04 26.88
C VAL A 66 2.91 2.28 27.24
N THR A 67 2.36 3.39 26.78
CA THR A 67 0.98 3.82 27.04
C THR A 67 -0.01 3.25 26.04
N GLY A 68 0.48 2.81 24.88
CA GLY A 68 -0.31 2.22 23.82
C GLY A 68 0.53 1.52 22.77
N VAL A 69 -0.14 0.65 22.00
CA VAL A 69 0.43 -0.08 20.86
C VAL A 69 -0.30 0.34 19.60
N ALA A 70 0.46 0.69 18.55
CA ALA A 70 -0.03 0.79 17.18
C ALA A 70 0.38 -0.44 16.40
N ILE A 71 -0.53 -0.99 15.59
CA ILE A 71 -0.24 -2.06 14.65
C ILE A 71 -0.59 -1.58 13.24
N THR A 72 0.38 -1.63 12.34
CA THR A 72 0.16 -1.41 10.91
C THR A 72 0.69 -2.58 10.11
N THR A 73 -0.02 -2.97 9.06
CA THR A 73 0.30 -4.21 8.35
C THR A 73 0.12 -4.08 6.85
N GLN A 74 0.86 -4.91 6.10
CA GLN A 74 0.51 -5.25 4.73
C GLN A 74 -0.95 -5.70 4.67
N ARG A 75 -1.69 -5.25 3.66
CA ARG A 75 -3.11 -5.50 3.52
C ARG A 75 -3.40 -6.82 2.79
N ALA A 76 -4.59 -7.40 3.00
CA ALA A 76 -5.16 -8.51 2.25
C ALA A 76 -4.40 -9.85 2.27
N SER A 77 -3.25 -9.93 2.94
CA SER A 77 -2.61 -11.23 3.22
C SER A 77 -3.48 -12.02 4.21
N THR A 78 -3.75 -13.29 3.92
CA THR A 78 -4.86 -14.04 4.52
C THR A 78 -4.36 -15.21 5.33
N ILE A 79 -4.90 -15.40 6.52
CA ILE A 79 -4.61 -16.48 7.45
C ILE A 79 -5.93 -17.09 7.91
N VAL A 80 -5.97 -18.43 8.06
CA VAL A 80 -7.07 -19.16 8.69
C VAL A 80 -6.50 -20.00 9.82
N TRP A 81 -7.13 -19.96 11.00
CA TRP A 81 -6.65 -20.68 12.18
C TRP A 81 -7.78 -21.24 13.03
N ASP A 82 -7.48 -22.26 13.82
CA ASP A 82 -8.41 -22.81 14.80
C ASP A 82 -8.55 -21.86 16.00
N ARG A 83 -9.79 -21.52 16.33
CA ARG A 83 -10.14 -20.53 17.38
C ARG A 83 -9.71 -20.99 18.78
N SER A 84 -9.69 -22.30 19.03
CA SER A 84 -9.42 -22.85 20.36
C SER A 84 -7.93 -23.00 20.64
N SER A 85 -7.17 -23.40 19.64
CA SER A 85 -5.73 -23.66 19.77
C SER A 85 -4.87 -22.48 19.30
N GLY A 86 -5.37 -21.62 18.41
CA GLY A 86 -4.59 -20.61 17.71
C GLY A 86 -3.67 -21.19 16.62
N GLU A 87 -3.82 -22.47 16.26
CA GLU A 87 -2.99 -23.10 15.24
C GLU A 87 -3.52 -22.77 13.83
N PRO A 88 -2.66 -22.23 12.93
CA PRO A 88 -3.04 -22.04 11.54
C PRO A 88 -3.34 -23.37 10.84
N ILE A 89 -4.39 -23.41 10.02
CA ILE A 89 -4.76 -24.62 9.26
C ILE A 89 -3.90 -24.82 8.00
N GLY A 90 -3.07 -23.84 7.65
CA GLY A 90 -2.18 -23.84 6.50
C GLY A 90 -1.25 -22.63 6.51
N PRO A 91 -0.47 -22.43 5.45
CA PRO A 91 0.36 -21.24 5.33
C PRO A 91 -0.49 -19.96 5.25
N GLY A 92 0.06 -18.84 5.67
CA GLY A 92 -0.49 -17.53 5.33
C GLY A 92 -0.30 -17.26 3.83
N LEU A 93 -1.34 -16.83 3.14
CA LEU A 93 -1.28 -16.47 1.73
C LEU A 93 -1.06 -14.98 1.58
N SER A 94 0.08 -14.59 1.00
CA SER A 94 0.42 -13.19 0.75
C SER A 94 -0.58 -12.52 -0.20
N TRP A 95 -0.71 -11.20 -0.10
CA TRP A 95 -1.45 -10.40 -1.08
C TRP A 95 -0.92 -10.54 -2.51
N GLN A 96 0.35 -10.96 -2.66
CA GLN A 96 1.00 -11.20 -3.95
C GLN A 96 0.67 -12.57 -4.56
N ASP A 97 0.00 -13.45 -3.80
CA ASP A 97 -0.32 -14.81 -4.25
C ASP A 97 -1.42 -14.80 -5.32
N LEU A 98 -1.17 -15.46 -6.44
CA LEU A 98 -2.04 -15.50 -7.61
C LEU A 98 -2.77 -16.83 -7.81
N ARG A 99 -2.70 -17.76 -6.83
CA ARG A 99 -3.31 -19.11 -6.98
C ARG A 99 -4.82 -19.08 -7.22
N THR A 100 -5.50 -18.03 -6.78
CA THR A 100 -6.97 -17.90 -6.82
C THR A 100 -7.49 -17.08 -8.00
N VAL A 101 -6.70 -16.89 -9.06
CA VAL A 101 -7.18 -16.24 -10.30
C VAL A 101 -8.39 -16.97 -10.89
N GLY A 102 -8.42 -18.32 -10.82
CA GLY A 102 -9.55 -19.11 -11.28
C GLY A 102 -10.83 -18.81 -10.51
N GLU A 103 -10.76 -18.71 -9.18
CA GLU A 103 -11.86 -18.36 -8.29
C GLU A 103 -12.38 -16.94 -8.57
N CYS A 104 -11.50 -15.99 -8.86
CA CYS A 104 -11.89 -14.63 -9.27
C CYS A 104 -12.70 -14.66 -10.57
N MET A 105 -12.26 -15.43 -11.57
CA MET A 105 -12.97 -15.58 -12.84
C MET A 105 -14.34 -16.26 -12.64
N THR A 106 -14.42 -17.27 -11.77
CA THR A 106 -15.68 -17.95 -11.42
C THR A 106 -16.65 -16.99 -10.73
N ALA A 107 -16.19 -16.23 -9.72
CA ALA A 107 -17.00 -15.24 -9.01
C ALA A 107 -17.60 -14.21 -9.99
N ARG A 108 -16.82 -13.76 -10.97
CA ARG A 108 -17.30 -12.83 -12.00
C ARG A 108 -18.32 -13.48 -12.94
N SER A 109 -18.04 -14.67 -13.46
CA SER A 109 -18.90 -15.31 -14.49
C SER A 109 -20.19 -15.85 -13.91
N GLU A 110 -20.20 -16.40 -12.69
CA GLU A 110 -21.37 -17.05 -12.10
C GLU A 110 -22.18 -16.12 -11.18
N HIS A 111 -21.51 -15.16 -10.52
CA HIS A 111 -22.14 -14.30 -9.51
C HIS A 111 -22.13 -12.80 -9.87
N GLY A 112 -21.42 -12.40 -10.96
CA GLY A 112 -21.27 -10.99 -11.34
C GLY A 112 -20.43 -10.18 -10.33
N VAL A 113 -19.63 -10.86 -9.49
CA VAL A 113 -18.79 -10.25 -8.46
C VAL A 113 -17.37 -10.11 -8.98
N THR A 114 -16.87 -8.88 -9.03
CA THR A 114 -15.47 -8.59 -9.39
C THR A 114 -14.64 -8.51 -8.13
N VAL A 115 -13.65 -9.40 -8.02
CA VAL A 115 -12.60 -9.40 -6.99
C VAL A 115 -11.27 -9.67 -7.64
N ALA A 116 -10.21 -9.12 -7.08
CA ALA A 116 -8.86 -9.34 -7.57
C ALA A 116 -8.17 -10.46 -6.75
N PRO A 117 -7.21 -11.19 -7.34
CA PRO A 117 -6.54 -12.29 -6.65
C PRO A 117 -5.67 -11.84 -5.45
N ASN A 118 -5.35 -10.55 -5.35
CA ASN A 118 -4.68 -9.99 -4.17
C ASN A 118 -5.62 -9.85 -2.95
N GLN A 119 -6.96 -9.88 -3.13
CA GLN A 119 -7.92 -9.79 -2.03
C GLN A 119 -8.04 -11.10 -1.23
N SER A 120 -8.56 -11.02 -0.01
CA SER A 120 -8.58 -12.14 0.95
C SER A 120 -9.63 -13.20 0.65
N ALA A 121 -10.79 -12.81 0.10
CA ALA A 121 -11.97 -13.66 0.02
C ALA A 121 -11.71 -14.98 -0.72
N THR A 122 -11.13 -14.94 -1.90
CA THR A 122 -10.80 -16.13 -2.68
C THR A 122 -9.71 -16.98 -2.04
N LYS A 123 -8.73 -16.34 -1.37
CA LYS A 123 -7.66 -17.05 -0.64
C LYS A 123 -8.19 -17.82 0.56
N ALA A 124 -9.10 -17.21 1.34
CA ALA A 124 -9.75 -17.91 2.45
C ALA A 124 -10.61 -19.07 1.94
N GLN A 125 -11.39 -18.87 0.88
CA GLN A 125 -12.15 -19.95 0.24
C GLN A 125 -11.24 -21.11 -0.15
N TRP A 126 -10.08 -20.84 -0.77
CA TRP A 126 -9.10 -21.85 -1.14
C TRP A 126 -8.51 -22.57 0.09
N LEU A 127 -8.16 -21.86 1.16
CA LEU A 127 -7.65 -22.48 2.41
C LEU A 127 -8.71 -23.38 3.04
N LEU A 128 -9.96 -22.96 3.09
CA LEU A 128 -11.07 -23.73 3.66
C LEU A 128 -11.35 -25.03 2.91
N GLN A 129 -11.06 -25.12 1.60
CA GLN A 129 -11.20 -26.37 0.84
C GLN A 129 -10.27 -27.48 1.33
N SER A 130 -9.19 -27.14 2.02
CA SER A 130 -8.26 -28.13 2.62
C SER A 130 -8.75 -28.72 3.93
N VAL A 131 -9.82 -28.18 4.52
CA VAL A 131 -10.37 -28.61 5.81
C VAL A 131 -11.54 -29.57 5.60
N GLU A 132 -11.40 -30.80 6.09
CA GLU A 132 -12.51 -31.76 6.11
C GLU A 132 -13.58 -31.29 7.11
N SER A 133 -14.77 -30.94 6.62
CA SER A 133 -15.94 -30.52 7.43
C SER A 133 -15.60 -29.35 8.39
N PRO A 134 -15.29 -28.17 7.89
CA PRO A 134 -14.98 -27.03 8.75
C PRO A 134 -16.19 -26.68 9.63
N GLU A 135 -15.96 -26.65 10.95
CA GLU A 135 -16.94 -26.13 11.91
C GLU A 135 -16.78 -24.60 11.96
N PRO A 136 -17.73 -23.82 11.38
CA PRO A 136 -17.55 -22.36 11.25
C PRO A 136 -17.24 -21.63 12.54
N ASN A 137 -17.79 -22.11 13.67
CA ASN A 137 -17.57 -21.49 14.97
C ASN A 137 -16.17 -21.79 15.56
N ASN A 138 -15.47 -22.79 15.02
CA ASN A 138 -14.14 -23.19 15.48
C ASN A 138 -13.01 -22.56 14.68
N LEU A 139 -13.32 -21.84 13.59
CA LEU A 139 -12.31 -21.20 12.76
C LEU A 139 -12.38 -19.68 12.85
N CYS A 140 -11.22 -19.07 12.73
CA CYS A 140 -11.04 -17.65 12.50
C CYS A 140 -10.39 -17.45 11.13
N ILE A 141 -10.84 -16.43 10.42
CA ILE A 141 -10.23 -15.92 9.20
C ILE A 141 -9.82 -14.47 9.46
N GLY A 142 -8.65 -14.07 9.04
CA GLY A 142 -8.22 -12.70 9.19
C GLY A 142 -7.07 -12.32 8.27
N THR A 143 -6.83 -11.05 8.23
CA THR A 143 -5.62 -10.44 7.68
C THR A 143 -4.52 -10.43 8.74
N VAL A 144 -3.33 -9.96 8.38
CA VAL A 144 -2.16 -9.97 9.29
C VAL A 144 -2.44 -9.19 10.59
N ASP A 145 -3.16 -8.08 10.50
CA ASP A 145 -3.56 -7.28 11.67
C ASP A 145 -4.43 -8.07 12.65
N SER A 146 -5.44 -8.80 12.14
CA SER A 146 -6.30 -9.67 12.95
C SER A 146 -5.50 -10.78 13.63
N TRP A 147 -4.60 -11.44 12.88
CA TRP A 147 -3.76 -12.50 13.40
C TRP A 147 -2.82 -12.01 14.50
N ILE A 148 -2.13 -10.92 14.29
CA ILE A 148 -1.21 -10.37 15.27
C ILE A 148 -1.95 -9.85 16.51
N THR A 149 -3.10 -9.21 16.34
CA THR A 149 -3.94 -8.79 17.47
C THR A 149 -4.42 -9.99 18.26
N TRP A 150 -4.86 -11.07 17.58
CA TRP A 150 -5.22 -12.33 18.21
C TRP A 150 -4.07 -12.92 19.06
N MET A 151 -2.88 -13.00 18.49
CA MET A 151 -1.69 -13.54 19.18
C MET A 151 -1.26 -12.65 20.37
N LEU A 152 -1.24 -11.34 20.20
CA LEU A 152 -0.88 -10.40 21.26
C LEU A 152 -1.91 -10.38 22.39
N SER A 153 -3.20 -10.54 22.10
CA SER A 153 -4.28 -10.61 23.09
C SER A 153 -4.46 -11.99 23.70
N ARG A 154 -3.64 -12.99 23.32
CA ARG A 154 -3.76 -14.39 23.75
C ARG A 154 -5.13 -15.01 23.41
N GLY A 155 -5.67 -14.68 22.24
CA GLY A 155 -6.92 -15.21 21.73
C GLY A 155 -8.18 -14.50 22.23
N GLU A 156 -8.06 -13.43 22.99
CA GLU A 156 -9.23 -12.72 23.53
C GLU A 156 -9.90 -11.79 22.51
N SER A 157 -9.14 -11.30 21.50
CA SER A 157 -9.65 -10.32 20.54
C SER A 157 -9.43 -10.77 19.10
N HIS A 158 -10.52 -10.97 18.35
CA HIS A 158 -10.52 -11.24 16.91
C HIS A 158 -11.12 -10.02 16.20
N VAL A 159 -10.27 -9.06 15.87
CA VAL A 159 -10.65 -7.75 15.33
C VAL A 159 -9.82 -7.40 14.10
N THR A 160 -10.36 -6.54 13.24
CA THR A 160 -9.68 -5.85 12.14
C THR A 160 -10.22 -4.42 12.05
N ASP A 161 -9.45 -3.50 11.47
CA ASP A 161 -9.97 -2.16 11.24
C ASP A 161 -10.63 -2.01 9.87
N HIS A 162 -11.33 -0.90 9.66
CA HIS A 162 -12.01 -0.62 8.40
C HIS A 162 -11.07 -0.55 7.19
N THR A 163 -9.80 -0.14 7.37
CA THR A 163 -8.84 -0.02 6.25
C THR A 163 -8.40 -1.37 5.73
N ASN A 164 -8.16 -2.33 6.64
CA ASN A 164 -7.86 -3.71 6.31
C ASN A 164 -9.09 -4.45 5.80
N ALA A 165 -10.25 -4.27 6.46
CA ALA A 165 -11.51 -4.88 6.04
C ALA A 165 -11.89 -4.50 4.60
N ALA A 166 -11.71 -3.24 4.22
CA ALA A 166 -12.13 -2.70 2.92
C ALA A 166 -11.44 -3.36 1.71
N VAL A 167 -10.28 -3.97 1.90
CA VAL A 167 -9.52 -4.63 0.81
C VAL A 167 -9.61 -6.15 0.82
N THR A 168 -10.52 -6.73 1.64
CA THR A 168 -10.65 -8.19 1.76
C THR A 168 -11.49 -8.87 0.68
N GLY A 169 -12.40 -8.12 0.04
CA GLY A 169 -13.38 -8.66 -0.89
C GLY A 169 -14.72 -9.06 -0.25
N TRP A 170 -14.91 -8.91 1.09
CA TRP A 170 -16.18 -9.13 1.80
C TRP A 170 -16.84 -7.86 2.34
N TYR A 171 -16.13 -6.73 2.31
CA TYR A 171 -16.57 -5.51 2.97
C TYR A 171 -17.71 -4.82 2.22
N ASP A 172 -18.75 -4.41 2.96
CA ASP A 172 -19.77 -3.48 2.50
C ASP A 172 -19.41 -2.05 2.93
N PRO A 173 -18.95 -1.19 2.01
CA PRO A 173 -18.55 0.17 2.34
C PRO A 173 -19.71 1.07 2.77
N GLN A 174 -20.96 0.75 2.41
CA GLN A 174 -22.13 1.53 2.82
C GLN A 174 -22.58 1.14 4.23
N GLY A 175 -22.69 -0.16 4.49
CA GLY A 175 -23.07 -0.69 5.80
C GLY A 175 -21.95 -0.65 6.84
N ALA A 176 -20.70 -0.37 6.46
CA ALA A 176 -19.53 -0.46 7.35
C ALA A 176 -19.38 -1.83 8.02
N SER A 177 -19.72 -2.89 7.30
CA SER A 177 -19.85 -4.25 7.83
C SER A 177 -19.39 -5.29 6.81
N TRP A 178 -19.41 -6.55 7.22
CA TRP A 178 -19.26 -7.65 6.27
C TRP A 178 -20.55 -7.81 5.44
N SER A 179 -20.40 -7.95 4.13
CA SER A 179 -21.50 -8.20 3.19
C SER A 179 -21.93 -9.67 3.27
N GLU A 180 -23.15 -9.93 3.71
CA GLU A 180 -23.72 -11.29 3.72
C GLU A 180 -23.67 -11.93 2.32
N HIS A 181 -24.04 -11.16 1.27
CA HIS A 181 -23.99 -11.62 -0.12
C HIS A 181 -22.58 -12.05 -0.54
N LEU A 182 -21.53 -11.25 -0.25
CA LEU A 182 -20.15 -11.60 -0.62
C LEU A 182 -19.63 -12.77 0.23
N CYS A 183 -20.06 -12.86 1.50
CA CYS A 183 -19.76 -14.02 2.34
C CYS A 183 -20.38 -15.31 1.79
N ASP A 184 -21.61 -15.25 1.27
CA ASP A 184 -22.26 -16.39 0.64
C ASP A 184 -21.55 -16.80 -0.67
N VAL A 185 -21.19 -15.83 -1.53
CA VAL A 185 -20.45 -16.08 -2.79
C VAL A 185 -19.15 -16.84 -2.54
N PHE A 186 -18.40 -16.44 -1.51
CA PHE A 186 -17.11 -17.06 -1.15
C PHE A 186 -17.22 -18.16 -0.09
N THR A 187 -18.43 -18.61 0.23
CA THR A 187 -18.68 -19.68 1.22
C THR A 187 -17.99 -19.43 2.56
N THR A 188 -17.97 -18.16 2.99
CA THR A 188 -17.30 -17.71 4.22
C THR A 188 -18.36 -17.22 5.23
N PRO A 189 -18.75 -18.03 6.22
CA PRO A 189 -19.65 -17.58 7.28
C PRO A 189 -19.10 -16.37 8.01
N THR A 190 -19.93 -15.36 8.27
CA THR A 190 -19.53 -14.13 8.98
C THR A 190 -18.98 -14.39 10.38
N SER A 191 -19.37 -15.50 11.03
CA SER A 191 -18.84 -15.94 12.33
C SER A 191 -17.36 -16.28 12.32
N MET A 192 -16.79 -16.57 11.15
CA MET A 192 -15.34 -16.77 10.97
C MET A 192 -14.57 -15.47 10.84
N LEU A 193 -15.23 -14.36 10.48
CA LEU A 193 -14.60 -13.06 10.21
C LEU A 193 -14.41 -12.25 11.51
N PRO A 194 -13.40 -11.39 11.58
CA PRO A 194 -13.15 -10.55 12.75
C PRO A 194 -14.24 -9.49 12.92
N GLN A 195 -14.38 -8.98 14.13
CA GLN A 195 -15.15 -7.76 14.38
C GLN A 195 -14.42 -6.57 13.75
N ILE A 196 -15.14 -5.74 13.00
CA ILE A 196 -14.59 -4.51 12.43
C ILE A 196 -14.62 -3.43 13.51
N VAL A 197 -13.46 -2.77 13.72
CA VAL A 197 -13.26 -1.71 14.71
C VAL A 197 -12.77 -0.42 14.06
N ASN A 198 -12.80 0.69 14.79
CA ASN A 198 -12.16 1.92 14.35
C ASN A 198 -10.65 1.73 14.19
N SER A 199 -10.03 2.50 13.30
CA SER A 199 -8.56 2.53 13.15
C SER A 199 -7.88 3.18 14.36
N VAL A 200 -8.61 4.02 15.11
CA VAL A 200 -8.14 4.76 16.29
C VAL A 200 -9.04 4.49 17.50
N GLY A 201 -8.41 4.25 18.64
CA GLY A 201 -9.04 3.90 19.90
C GLY A 201 -8.68 2.49 20.37
N GLU A 202 -8.90 2.21 21.65
CA GLU A 202 -8.62 0.89 22.21
C GLU A 202 -9.49 -0.20 21.57
N CYS A 203 -8.84 -1.20 20.97
CA CYS A 203 -9.53 -2.32 20.32
C CYS A 203 -9.17 -3.69 20.93
N ALA A 204 -8.07 -3.78 21.68
CA ALA A 204 -7.64 -4.99 22.37
C ALA A 204 -6.59 -4.66 23.44
N ILE A 205 -6.23 -5.67 24.27
CA ILE A 205 -5.11 -5.58 25.20
C ILE A 205 -4.01 -6.56 24.76
N ALA A 206 -2.78 -6.08 24.67
CA ALA A 206 -1.63 -6.91 24.30
C ALA A 206 -1.09 -7.70 25.51
N HIS A 207 -1.88 -8.69 25.99
CA HIS A 207 -1.57 -9.50 27.18
C HIS A 207 -0.24 -10.26 27.09
N SER A 208 0.28 -10.49 25.91
CA SER A 208 1.57 -11.17 25.71
C SER A 208 2.76 -10.23 25.85
N LEU A 209 2.56 -8.92 25.87
CA LEU A 209 3.64 -7.93 26.04
C LEU A 209 3.81 -7.52 27.51
N PRO A 210 5.02 -7.11 27.94
CA PRO A 210 5.26 -6.61 29.29
C PRO A 210 4.34 -5.42 29.60
N GLY A 211 3.64 -5.50 30.73
CA GLY A 211 2.70 -4.46 31.17
C GLY A 211 1.31 -4.54 30.53
N ALA A 212 1.08 -5.46 29.62
CA ALA A 212 -0.20 -5.65 28.91
C ALA A 212 -0.80 -4.32 28.40
N PRO A 213 -0.07 -3.54 27.57
CA PRO A 213 -0.55 -2.25 27.08
C PRO A 213 -1.77 -2.42 26.16
N PRO A 214 -2.66 -1.40 26.09
CA PRO A 214 -3.77 -1.40 25.14
C PRO A 214 -3.27 -1.25 23.69
N ILE A 215 -3.91 -1.93 22.75
CA ILE A 215 -3.77 -1.70 21.31
C ILE A 215 -4.75 -0.59 20.96
N VAL A 216 -4.21 0.58 20.58
CA VAL A 216 -4.96 1.83 20.42
C VAL A 216 -4.98 2.37 18.99
N ALA A 217 -4.26 1.71 18.09
CA ALA A 217 -4.32 1.98 16.66
C ALA A 217 -4.11 0.69 15.86
N LEU A 218 -4.95 0.48 14.84
CA LEU A 218 -4.92 -0.64 13.93
C LEU A 218 -5.22 -0.13 12.52
N ILE A 219 -4.29 -0.30 11.55
CA ILE A 219 -4.41 0.34 10.25
C ILE A 219 -3.59 -0.38 9.17
N GLY A 220 -4.04 -0.33 7.91
CA GLY A 220 -3.24 -0.79 6.77
C GLY A 220 -2.03 0.11 6.50
N ASP A 221 -0.97 -0.47 5.96
CA ASP A 221 0.33 0.19 5.73
C ASP A 221 0.25 1.44 4.84
N GLN A 222 -0.56 1.40 3.78
CA GLN A 222 -0.71 2.55 2.87
C GLN A 222 -1.43 3.71 3.54
N GLN A 223 -2.46 3.42 4.31
CA GLN A 223 -3.21 4.41 5.07
C GLN A 223 -2.36 4.98 6.24
N ALA A 224 -1.57 4.14 6.90
CA ALA A 224 -0.59 4.63 7.86
C ALA A 224 0.41 5.60 7.20
N SER A 225 0.94 5.25 6.03
CA SER A 225 1.84 6.13 5.27
C SER A 225 1.16 7.46 4.89
N LEU A 226 -0.14 7.44 4.53
CA LEU A 226 -0.93 8.64 4.25
C LEU A 226 -0.94 9.60 5.45
N VAL A 227 -1.21 9.06 6.65
CA VAL A 227 -1.16 9.82 7.91
C VAL A 227 0.27 10.27 8.25
N GLY A 228 1.25 9.39 8.07
CA GLY A 228 2.67 9.68 8.32
C GLY A 228 3.22 10.81 7.46
N GLN A 229 2.66 10.99 6.27
CA GLN A 229 2.97 12.11 5.39
C GLN A 229 2.03 13.31 5.59
N GLY A 230 1.18 13.29 6.62
CA GLY A 230 0.26 14.38 6.93
C GLY A 230 -0.77 14.67 5.82
N CYS A 231 -1.01 13.72 4.91
CA CYS A 231 -2.01 13.84 3.85
C CYS A 231 -3.41 13.49 4.38
N VAL A 232 -3.83 14.15 5.45
CA VAL A 232 -5.06 13.87 6.20
C VAL A 232 -6.23 14.80 5.85
N SER A 233 -6.09 15.53 4.75
CA SER A 233 -7.14 16.44 4.24
C SER A 233 -7.17 16.40 2.71
N PRO A 234 -8.33 16.65 2.08
CA PRO A 234 -8.41 16.81 0.64
C PRO A 234 -7.45 17.88 0.11
N GLY A 235 -6.92 17.68 -1.11
CA GLY A 235 -5.92 18.56 -1.73
C GLY A 235 -4.48 18.08 -1.56
N LEU A 236 -4.22 17.18 -0.61
CA LEU A 236 -2.92 16.58 -0.37
C LEU A 236 -2.92 15.12 -0.85
N ALA A 237 -1.93 14.74 -1.64
CA ALA A 237 -1.72 13.35 -2.03
C ALA A 237 -0.32 12.90 -1.64
N LYS A 238 -0.17 11.67 -1.18
CA LYS A 238 1.14 11.04 -1.03
C LYS A 238 1.40 10.09 -2.18
N ILE A 239 2.64 9.99 -2.63
CA ILE A 239 3.08 8.92 -3.53
C ILE A 239 4.30 8.24 -2.92
N THR A 240 4.17 6.96 -2.60
CA THR A 240 5.32 6.13 -2.22
C THR A 240 5.91 5.52 -3.47
N PHE A 241 7.18 5.85 -3.79
CA PHE A 241 7.93 5.29 -4.90
C PHE A 241 8.94 4.25 -4.40
N GLY A 242 8.44 3.04 -4.14
CA GLY A 242 9.23 1.85 -3.82
C GLY A 242 9.51 1.01 -5.07
N THR A 243 9.40 -0.32 -4.96
CA THR A 243 9.46 -1.24 -6.11
C THR A 243 8.40 -0.90 -7.15
N GLY A 244 7.14 -0.73 -6.70
CA GLY A 244 6.05 -0.09 -7.42
C GLY A 244 5.82 1.34 -6.90
N GLY A 245 4.74 1.98 -7.36
CA GLY A 245 4.30 3.30 -6.89
C GLY A 245 2.84 3.27 -6.45
N MET A 246 2.51 3.96 -5.36
CA MET A 246 1.16 4.01 -4.86
C MET A 246 0.82 5.41 -4.38
N LEU A 247 -0.18 6.01 -5.02
CA LEU A 247 -0.74 7.30 -4.62
C LEU A 247 -1.99 7.07 -3.78
N ASP A 248 -2.04 7.72 -2.62
CA ASP A 248 -3.23 7.81 -1.80
C ASP A 248 -3.54 9.27 -1.48
N THR A 249 -4.83 9.57 -1.38
CA THR A 249 -5.34 10.89 -0.99
C THR A 249 -6.66 10.76 -0.26
N VAL A 250 -6.98 11.72 0.59
CA VAL A 250 -8.32 11.86 1.19
C VAL A 250 -9.25 12.49 0.15
N VAL A 251 -10.48 11.99 0.08
CA VAL A 251 -11.55 12.55 -0.77
C VAL A 251 -12.67 13.11 0.07
N ASN A 252 -13.45 14.03 -0.51
CA ASN A 252 -14.67 14.52 0.12
C ASN A 252 -15.77 13.46 0.12
N ASP A 253 -16.73 13.56 1.02
CA ASP A 253 -17.85 12.59 1.15
C ASP A 253 -18.74 12.54 -0.10
N ASP A 254 -18.76 13.58 -0.92
CA ASP A 254 -19.50 13.66 -2.18
C ASP A 254 -18.70 13.10 -3.39
N SER A 255 -17.49 12.64 -3.18
CA SER A 255 -16.69 12.00 -4.22
C SER A 255 -17.33 10.69 -4.70
N PRO A 256 -17.29 10.40 -6.02
CA PRO A 256 -17.74 9.11 -6.55
C PRO A 256 -17.01 7.90 -5.94
N LEU A 257 -15.79 8.10 -5.45
CA LEU A 257 -14.99 7.06 -4.79
C LEU A 257 -15.24 6.96 -3.28
N ALA A 258 -16.00 7.89 -2.68
CA ALA A 258 -16.42 7.74 -1.29
C ALA A 258 -17.43 6.59 -1.17
N GLN A 259 -17.36 5.86 -0.05
CA GLN A 259 -18.25 4.73 0.25
C GLN A 259 -18.27 3.62 -0.83
N THR A 260 -17.18 3.46 -1.56
CA THR A 260 -16.97 2.34 -2.49
C THR A 260 -15.59 1.73 -2.33
N THR A 261 -15.46 0.46 -2.65
CA THR A 261 -14.16 -0.24 -2.79
C THR A 261 -13.93 -0.68 -4.24
N ARG A 262 -14.82 -0.26 -5.14
CA ARG A 262 -14.73 -0.58 -6.57
C ARG A 262 -13.78 0.38 -7.27
N ARG A 263 -13.26 -0.10 -8.38
CA ARG A 263 -12.45 0.69 -9.30
C ARG A 263 -13.35 1.67 -10.07
N GLY A 264 -12.94 2.95 -10.12
CA GLY A 264 -13.56 3.96 -10.96
C GLY A 264 -13.16 3.84 -12.43
N ASP A 265 -13.78 4.63 -13.30
CA ASP A 265 -13.54 4.61 -14.76
C ASP A 265 -12.12 5.07 -15.14
N GLY A 266 -11.50 5.96 -14.37
CA GLY A 266 -10.09 6.37 -14.50
C GLY A 266 -9.12 5.42 -13.80
N GLY A 267 -9.60 4.30 -13.24
CA GLY A 267 -8.77 3.22 -12.73
C GLY A 267 -8.31 3.37 -11.28
N CYS A 268 -8.84 4.34 -10.52
CA CYS A 268 -8.57 4.48 -9.08
C CYS A 268 -9.51 3.60 -8.25
N PHE A 269 -9.07 3.18 -7.07
CA PHE A 269 -9.91 2.51 -6.09
C PHE A 269 -10.37 3.48 -5.00
N GLY A 270 -11.64 3.34 -4.59
CA GLY A 270 -12.08 3.93 -3.32
C GLY A 270 -11.51 3.13 -2.15
N ILE A 271 -11.04 3.82 -1.14
CA ILE A 271 -10.51 3.22 0.09
C ILE A 271 -11.13 3.88 1.33
N VAL A 272 -11.10 3.17 2.45
CA VAL A 272 -11.23 3.79 3.76
C VAL A 272 -9.84 4.27 4.16
N ALA A 273 -9.67 5.57 4.38
CA ALA A 273 -8.40 6.15 4.81
C ALA A 273 -8.13 5.90 6.29
N TRP A 274 -9.14 6.05 7.15
CA TRP A 274 -9.18 5.62 8.55
C TRP A 274 -10.62 5.68 9.09
N ALA A 275 -10.82 5.14 10.28
CA ALA A 275 -12.05 5.29 11.06
C ALA A 275 -11.73 5.78 12.49
N GLU A 276 -12.43 6.82 12.94
CA GLU A 276 -12.25 7.47 14.22
C GLU A 276 -13.61 7.86 14.79
N GLY A 277 -13.90 7.54 16.07
CA GLY A 277 -15.14 7.92 16.74
C GLY A 277 -16.42 7.44 16.04
N GLY A 278 -16.36 6.31 15.32
CA GLY A 278 -17.47 5.76 14.55
C GLY A 278 -17.68 6.42 13.17
N GLN A 279 -16.85 7.39 12.81
CA GLN A 279 -16.86 8.03 11.48
C GLN A 279 -15.73 7.47 10.63
N ARG A 280 -15.98 7.30 9.33
CA ARG A 280 -14.98 6.85 8.36
C ARG A 280 -14.59 8.02 7.46
N THR A 281 -13.30 8.20 7.28
CA THR A 281 -12.75 9.09 6.26
C THR A 281 -12.43 8.26 5.04
N PHE A 282 -12.85 8.73 3.86
CA PHE A 282 -12.66 8.04 2.60
C PHE A 282 -11.47 8.60 1.84
N GLY A 283 -10.90 7.77 0.99
CA GLY A 283 -9.78 8.14 0.15
C GLY A 283 -9.86 7.50 -1.24
N ALA A 284 -8.92 7.87 -2.08
CA ALA A 284 -8.69 7.26 -3.38
C ALA A 284 -7.26 6.73 -3.44
N GLU A 285 -7.10 5.54 -4.02
CA GLU A 285 -5.83 4.87 -4.25
C GLU A 285 -5.61 4.68 -5.75
N SER A 286 -4.44 5.03 -6.26
CA SER A 286 -4.01 4.75 -7.62
C SER A 286 -2.64 4.08 -7.65
N ILE A 287 -2.45 3.11 -8.55
CA ILE A 287 -1.35 2.14 -8.45
C ILE A 287 -0.52 2.14 -9.73
N MET A 288 0.81 2.20 -9.55
CA MET A 288 1.81 1.93 -10.58
C MET A 288 2.54 0.64 -10.23
N LEU A 289 2.46 -0.37 -11.10
CA LEU A 289 2.97 -1.73 -10.84
C LEU A 289 4.51 -1.79 -10.76
N ALA A 290 5.23 -0.86 -11.39
CA ALA A 290 6.68 -0.83 -11.40
C ALA A 290 7.20 0.61 -11.38
N ALA A 291 7.96 0.98 -10.34
CA ALA A 291 8.64 2.26 -10.19
C ALA A 291 10.15 2.06 -10.04
N GLY A 292 10.66 1.99 -8.83
CA GLY A 292 12.08 1.80 -8.53
C GLY A 292 12.68 0.50 -9.09
N SER A 293 11.84 -0.53 -9.28
CA SER A 293 12.27 -1.77 -9.95
C SER A 293 12.85 -1.55 -11.35
N ASN A 294 12.49 -0.47 -12.05
CA ASN A 294 13.10 -0.11 -13.33
C ASN A 294 14.54 0.38 -13.17
N ILE A 295 14.86 1.03 -12.04
CA ILE A 295 16.24 1.44 -11.72
C ILE A 295 17.07 0.21 -11.33
N ASP A 296 16.50 -0.73 -10.58
CA ASP A 296 17.14 -2.01 -10.26
C ASP A 296 17.44 -2.80 -11.53
N TRP A 297 16.50 -2.85 -12.48
CA TRP A 297 16.71 -3.46 -13.80
C TRP A 297 17.86 -2.81 -14.58
N LEU A 298 17.99 -1.47 -14.58
CA LEU A 298 19.15 -0.79 -15.20
C LEU A 298 20.47 -1.20 -14.55
N ARG A 299 20.46 -1.40 -13.20
CA ARG A 299 21.65 -1.77 -12.41
C ARG A 299 21.98 -3.24 -12.53
N ASP A 300 21.00 -4.12 -12.25
CA ASP A 300 21.25 -5.54 -11.98
C ASP A 300 21.22 -6.40 -13.23
N ASP A 301 20.35 -6.08 -14.20
CA ASP A 301 20.20 -6.84 -15.42
C ASP A 301 20.96 -6.22 -16.59
N LEU A 302 20.71 -4.94 -16.90
CA LEU A 302 21.35 -4.26 -18.03
C LEU A 302 22.78 -3.81 -17.73
N LYS A 303 23.16 -3.65 -16.46
CA LYS A 303 24.50 -3.20 -16.04
C LYS A 303 24.91 -1.85 -16.63
N ILE A 304 23.95 -0.97 -16.93
CA ILE A 304 24.23 0.36 -17.51
C ILE A 304 24.34 1.46 -16.44
N ILE A 305 24.04 1.14 -15.19
CA ILE A 305 24.39 1.91 -14.00
C ILE A 305 25.02 0.97 -12.96
N SER A 306 25.85 1.50 -12.08
CA SER A 306 26.53 0.73 -11.03
C SER A 306 25.80 0.80 -9.68
N SER A 307 25.00 1.84 -9.46
CA SER A 307 24.17 2.04 -8.26
C SER A 307 22.93 2.85 -8.61
N SER A 308 21.91 2.74 -7.77
CA SER A 308 20.67 3.52 -7.96
C SER A 308 20.93 5.03 -7.88
N VAL A 309 21.90 5.46 -7.06
CA VAL A 309 22.30 6.88 -6.92
C VAL A 309 22.90 7.42 -8.23
N GLU A 310 23.67 6.60 -8.97
CA GLU A 310 24.27 7.01 -10.26
C GLU A 310 23.21 7.42 -11.29
N SER A 311 21.95 6.96 -11.16
CA SER A 311 20.87 7.34 -12.07
C SER A 311 20.60 8.84 -12.07
N HIS A 312 20.79 9.53 -10.94
CA HIS A 312 20.68 10.98 -10.83
C HIS A 312 21.72 11.70 -11.67
N ASP A 313 23.00 11.34 -11.47
CA ASP A 313 24.12 12.00 -12.13
C ASP A 313 24.06 11.81 -13.65
N ILE A 314 23.73 10.59 -14.11
CA ILE A 314 23.63 10.28 -15.52
C ILE A 314 22.43 10.98 -16.15
N ALA A 315 21.24 10.96 -15.52
CA ALA A 315 20.07 11.65 -16.05
C ALA A 315 20.30 13.17 -16.16
N SER A 316 21.03 13.74 -15.19
CA SER A 316 21.39 15.18 -15.17
C SER A 316 22.49 15.54 -16.15
N SER A 317 23.28 14.57 -16.65
CA SER A 317 24.44 14.82 -17.53
C SER A 317 24.07 15.19 -18.98
N CYS A 318 22.81 15.02 -19.37
CA CYS A 318 22.31 15.42 -20.68
C CYS A 318 21.12 16.41 -20.53
N SER A 319 20.99 17.34 -21.45
CA SER A 319 19.97 18.41 -21.40
C SER A 319 18.56 17.91 -21.75
N SER A 320 18.45 16.78 -22.46
CA SER A 320 17.17 16.14 -22.84
C SER A 320 17.38 14.66 -23.10
N THR A 321 16.29 13.91 -23.30
CA THR A 321 16.34 12.51 -23.76
C THR A 321 16.61 12.38 -25.27
N ASP A 322 16.76 13.49 -26.01
CA ASP A 322 16.84 13.52 -27.46
C ASP A 322 15.67 12.79 -28.15
N GLY A 323 14.47 12.94 -27.54
CA GLY A 323 13.22 12.35 -28.03
C GLY A 323 13.01 10.87 -27.64
N VAL A 324 13.89 10.28 -26.85
CA VAL A 324 13.71 8.92 -26.34
C VAL A 324 12.68 8.97 -25.20
N MET A 325 11.69 8.09 -25.26
CA MET A 325 10.71 7.85 -24.20
C MET A 325 10.79 6.40 -23.73
N PHE A 326 10.63 6.18 -22.45
CA PHE A 326 10.52 4.85 -21.85
C PHE A 326 9.21 4.69 -21.11
N VAL A 327 8.44 3.66 -21.43
CA VAL A 327 7.22 3.29 -20.72
C VAL A 327 7.54 2.15 -19.75
N PRO A 328 7.50 2.39 -18.42
CA PRO A 328 7.84 1.39 -17.41
C PRO A 328 6.66 0.44 -17.16
N ALA A 329 6.55 -0.62 -17.92
CA ALA A 329 5.48 -1.61 -17.85
C ALA A 329 5.99 -3.07 -17.80
N PRO A 330 7.01 -3.43 -16.99
CA PRO A 330 7.52 -4.81 -16.96
C PRO A 330 6.47 -5.81 -16.46
N LEU A 331 5.53 -5.38 -15.63
CA LEU A 331 4.42 -6.15 -15.08
C LEU A 331 3.05 -5.75 -15.67
N GLY A 332 3.03 -4.99 -16.76
CA GLY A 332 1.85 -4.31 -17.26
C GLY A 332 1.72 -2.90 -16.73
N LEU A 333 0.60 -2.24 -17.06
CA LEU A 333 0.24 -0.91 -16.58
C LEU A 333 -0.92 -1.03 -15.57
N GLY A 334 -0.77 -0.43 -14.40
CA GLY A 334 -1.86 -0.19 -13.45
C GLY A 334 -2.70 1.02 -13.85
N THR A 335 -3.11 1.83 -12.86
CA THR A 335 -3.89 3.06 -13.08
C THR A 335 -3.24 3.97 -14.14
N PRO A 336 -3.99 4.56 -15.10
CA PRO A 336 -5.44 4.41 -15.31
C PRO A 336 -5.83 3.20 -16.16
N HIS A 337 -4.88 2.53 -16.78
CA HIS A 337 -5.13 1.63 -17.92
C HIS A 337 -5.52 0.20 -17.51
N TRP A 338 -4.98 -0.30 -16.39
CA TRP A 338 -5.14 -1.69 -15.93
C TRP A 338 -4.91 -2.72 -17.05
N ASP A 339 -3.85 -2.48 -17.84
CA ASP A 339 -3.44 -3.33 -18.95
C ASP A 339 -2.29 -4.26 -18.53
N TYR A 340 -2.63 -5.48 -18.09
CA TYR A 340 -1.66 -6.50 -17.70
C TYR A 340 -0.86 -7.05 -18.90
N GLY A 341 -1.32 -6.83 -20.13
CA GLY A 341 -0.66 -7.21 -21.37
C GLY A 341 0.34 -6.18 -21.88
N ALA A 342 0.34 -4.95 -21.35
CA ALA A 342 1.34 -3.95 -21.69
C ALA A 342 2.76 -4.43 -21.32
N ARG A 343 3.77 -3.96 -22.05
CA ARG A 343 5.19 -4.26 -21.76
C ARG A 343 6.04 -3.02 -21.88
N SER A 344 7.14 -3.00 -21.10
CA SER A 344 8.11 -1.90 -21.13
C SER A 344 8.61 -1.65 -22.56
N THR A 345 8.62 -0.38 -22.95
CA THR A 345 8.91 0.00 -24.35
C THR A 345 9.78 1.24 -24.39
N PHE A 346 10.87 1.19 -25.16
CA PHE A 346 11.61 2.38 -25.59
C PHE A 346 11.12 2.83 -26.96
N VAL A 347 10.80 4.12 -27.07
CA VAL A 347 10.38 4.76 -28.33
C VAL A 347 11.34 5.90 -28.64
N GLY A 348 11.60 6.19 -29.93
CA GLY A 348 12.38 7.35 -30.33
C GLY A 348 13.89 7.13 -30.37
N LEU A 349 14.38 5.88 -30.29
CA LEU A 349 15.80 5.56 -30.41
C LEU A 349 16.37 5.95 -31.79
N THR A 350 17.52 6.60 -31.80
CA THR A 350 18.27 6.97 -33.00
C THR A 350 19.72 6.48 -32.87
N ARG A 351 20.51 6.66 -33.93
CA ARG A 351 21.98 6.36 -33.87
C ARG A 351 22.74 7.31 -32.93
N GLY A 352 22.14 8.46 -32.56
CA GLY A 352 22.68 9.41 -31.59
C GLY A 352 22.32 9.10 -30.15
N THR A 353 21.43 8.14 -29.92
CA THR A 353 21.00 7.79 -28.56
C THR A 353 22.17 7.24 -27.75
N THR A 354 22.40 7.83 -26.60
CA THR A 354 23.47 7.46 -25.67
C THR A 354 22.94 6.78 -24.42
N ARG A 355 23.84 6.22 -23.61
CA ARG A 355 23.52 5.69 -22.27
C ARG A 355 22.79 6.73 -21.42
N ALA A 356 23.23 8.00 -21.44
CA ALA A 356 22.62 9.07 -20.65
C ALA A 356 21.15 9.32 -21.06
N HIS A 357 20.86 9.34 -22.36
CA HIS A 357 19.48 9.50 -22.87
C HIS A 357 18.58 8.35 -22.41
N MET A 358 19.07 7.10 -22.39
CA MET A 358 18.29 5.94 -21.96
C MET A 358 18.02 5.97 -20.46
N VAL A 359 19.03 6.24 -19.62
CA VAL A 359 18.86 6.34 -18.17
C VAL A 359 17.89 7.47 -17.80
N ARG A 360 18.07 8.63 -18.41
CA ARG A 360 17.16 9.77 -18.23
C ARG A 360 15.73 9.44 -18.65
N ALA A 361 15.53 8.78 -19.79
CA ALA A 361 14.21 8.38 -20.25
C ALA A 361 13.52 7.41 -19.27
N VAL A 362 14.26 6.53 -18.60
CA VAL A 362 13.71 5.65 -17.56
C VAL A 362 13.27 6.46 -16.34
N VAL A 363 14.10 7.39 -15.85
CA VAL A 363 13.74 8.24 -14.70
C VAL A 363 12.54 9.13 -15.02
N GLU A 364 12.54 9.78 -16.20
CA GLU A 364 11.39 10.57 -16.66
C GLU A 364 10.14 9.72 -16.88
N GLY A 365 10.26 8.51 -17.39
CA GLY A 365 9.14 7.57 -17.57
C GLY A 365 8.45 7.21 -16.25
N ILE A 366 9.23 7.01 -15.17
CA ILE A 366 8.68 6.80 -13.83
C ILE A 366 7.95 8.06 -13.33
N ALA A 367 8.51 9.25 -13.55
CA ALA A 367 7.88 10.52 -13.18
C ALA A 367 6.59 10.79 -13.97
N HIS A 368 6.57 10.50 -15.28
CA HIS A 368 5.35 10.54 -16.09
C HIS A 368 4.24 9.61 -15.56
N ARG A 369 4.61 8.40 -15.12
CA ARG A 369 3.65 7.49 -14.48
C ARG A 369 3.12 8.08 -13.17
N GLY A 370 3.96 8.75 -12.39
CA GLY A 370 3.50 9.49 -11.20
C GLY A 370 2.46 10.56 -11.57
N ALA A 371 2.67 11.28 -12.67
CA ALA A 371 1.70 12.24 -13.18
C ALA A 371 0.39 11.57 -13.65
N ASP A 372 0.46 10.39 -14.28
CA ASP A 372 -0.74 9.62 -14.65
C ASP A 372 -1.59 9.29 -13.41
N LEU A 373 -0.96 8.92 -12.28
CA LEU A 373 -1.66 8.63 -11.02
C LEU A 373 -2.42 9.86 -10.50
N VAL A 374 -1.78 11.03 -10.53
CA VAL A 374 -2.41 12.29 -10.10
C VAL A 374 -3.58 12.66 -11.02
N GLU A 375 -3.40 12.54 -12.34
CA GLU A 375 -4.46 12.84 -13.33
C GLU A 375 -5.65 11.89 -13.18
N ALA A 376 -5.40 10.60 -12.92
CA ALA A 376 -6.45 9.62 -12.68
C ALA A 376 -7.27 9.93 -11.41
N VAL A 377 -6.63 10.29 -10.32
CA VAL A 377 -7.32 10.68 -9.09
C VAL A 377 -8.16 11.94 -9.31
N ARG A 378 -7.64 12.94 -10.00
CA ARG A 378 -8.40 14.16 -10.34
C ARG A 378 -9.65 13.85 -11.16
N ALA A 379 -9.57 12.87 -12.06
CA ALA A 379 -10.70 12.47 -12.91
C ALA A 379 -11.73 11.64 -12.13
N ASP A 380 -11.30 10.57 -11.44
CA ASP A 380 -12.19 9.62 -10.78
C ASP A 380 -12.78 10.14 -9.46
N ALA A 381 -11.94 10.74 -8.64
CA ALA A 381 -12.37 11.23 -7.33
C ALA A 381 -13.02 12.61 -7.38
N VAL A 382 -12.95 13.29 -8.55
CA VAL A 382 -13.34 14.71 -8.69
C VAL A 382 -12.68 15.56 -7.60
N ALA A 383 -11.44 15.20 -7.24
CA ALA A 383 -10.70 15.83 -6.16
C ALA A 383 -9.57 16.68 -6.74
N ASN A 384 -9.40 17.89 -6.22
CA ASN A 384 -8.19 18.65 -6.47
C ASN A 384 -7.02 18.01 -5.71
N VAL A 385 -5.89 17.87 -6.39
CA VAL A 385 -4.59 17.60 -5.77
C VAL A 385 -3.75 18.86 -5.97
N ASP A 386 -3.39 19.51 -4.89
CA ASP A 386 -2.66 20.78 -4.91
C ASP A 386 -1.16 20.57 -4.60
N VAL A 387 -0.85 19.60 -3.74
CA VAL A 387 0.51 19.22 -3.34
C VAL A 387 0.66 17.71 -3.38
N VAL A 388 1.80 17.26 -3.88
CA VAL A 388 2.21 15.84 -3.86
C VAL A 388 3.34 15.66 -2.85
N ARG A 389 3.16 14.79 -1.86
CA ARG A 389 4.19 14.37 -0.90
C ARG A 389 4.78 13.04 -1.32
N VAL A 390 6.10 12.93 -1.32
CA VAL A 390 6.78 11.74 -1.84
C VAL A 390 7.71 11.12 -0.82
N ASP A 391 7.71 9.78 -0.79
CA ASP A 391 8.69 8.96 -0.08
C ASP A 391 9.14 7.76 -0.92
N GLY A 392 9.89 6.85 -0.31
CA GLY A 392 10.48 5.69 -0.98
C GLY A 392 11.81 6.01 -1.66
N GLY A 393 12.43 4.99 -2.25
CA GLY A 393 13.80 5.10 -2.78
C GLY A 393 13.99 6.15 -3.86
N MET A 394 12.97 6.35 -4.72
CA MET A 394 13.05 7.34 -5.81
C MET A 394 13.01 8.79 -5.31
N SER A 395 12.43 9.07 -4.14
CA SER A 395 12.38 10.42 -3.58
C SER A 395 13.77 11.00 -3.24
N GLN A 396 14.79 10.13 -3.15
CA GLN A 396 16.18 10.53 -2.94
C GLN A 396 16.87 11.02 -4.23
N ASN A 397 16.26 10.85 -5.39
CA ASN A 397 16.78 11.31 -6.67
C ASN A 397 16.20 12.69 -7.00
N ALA A 398 16.98 13.76 -6.80
CA ALA A 398 16.53 15.14 -7.01
C ALA A 398 16.09 15.41 -8.46
N PHE A 399 16.71 14.76 -9.45
CA PHE A 399 16.27 14.86 -10.86
C PHE A 399 14.86 14.29 -11.04
N PHE A 400 14.59 13.13 -10.43
CA PHE A 400 13.27 12.51 -10.46
C PHE A 400 12.21 13.41 -9.80
N VAL A 401 12.51 13.99 -8.64
CA VAL A 401 11.57 14.84 -7.88
C VAL A 401 11.23 16.09 -8.70
N GLN A 402 12.24 16.72 -9.35
CA GLN A 402 11.99 17.87 -10.25
C GLN A 402 11.15 17.46 -11.46
N ALA A 403 11.49 16.35 -12.12
CA ALA A 403 10.70 15.84 -13.26
C ALA A 403 9.23 15.55 -12.87
N LEU A 404 9.00 15.02 -11.66
CA LEU A 404 7.65 14.81 -11.16
C LEU A 404 6.90 16.12 -10.95
N ALA A 405 7.56 17.16 -10.39
CA ALA A 405 6.97 18.48 -10.24
C ALA A 405 6.62 19.09 -11.60
N ASP A 406 7.53 19.01 -12.57
CA ASP A 406 7.33 19.54 -13.92
C ASP A 406 6.18 18.84 -14.67
N PHE A 407 6.11 17.52 -14.60
CA PHE A 407 5.09 16.72 -15.31
C PHE A 407 3.70 16.82 -14.64
N THR A 408 3.64 16.95 -13.32
CA THR A 408 2.36 17.15 -12.60
C THR A 408 1.92 18.61 -12.63
N GLY A 409 2.87 19.54 -12.71
CA GLY A 409 2.67 20.98 -12.52
C GLY A 409 2.28 21.32 -11.08
N LEU A 410 2.71 20.50 -10.11
CA LEU A 410 2.39 20.64 -8.70
C LEU A 410 3.66 20.82 -7.87
N THR A 411 3.50 21.44 -6.72
CA THR A 411 4.53 21.41 -5.69
C THR A 411 4.71 19.97 -5.20
N VAL A 412 5.97 19.52 -5.15
CA VAL A 412 6.35 18.23 -4.60
C VAL A 412 7.12 18.44 -3.30
N GLU A 413 6.63 17.84 -2.22
CA GLU A 413 7.29 17.85 -0.90
C GLU A 413 7.91 16.48 -0.64
N VAL A 414 9.19 16.43 -0.31
CA VAL A 414 9.90 15.19 0.03
C VAL A 414 9.77 14.91 1.50
N SER A 415 9.37 13.68 1.84
CA SER A 415 9.22 13.24 3.23
C SER A 415 10.54 13.34 4.01
N PRO A 416 10.51 13.86 5.25
CA PRO A 416 11.67 13.85 6.15
C PRO A 416 11.95 12.43 6.69
N HIS A 417 10.99 11.52 6.58
CA HIS A 417 11.06 10.18 7.14
C HIS A 417 11.13 9.13 6.04
N THR A 418 12.05 8.19 6.17
CA THR A 418 12.12 6.98 5.30
C THR A 418 11.07 5.94 5.67
N GLU A 419 10.58 5.97 6.92
CA GLU A 419 9.63 5.02 7.48
C GLU A 419 8.26 5.69 7.73
N GLY A 420 7.67 6.28 6.68
CA GLY A 420 6.40 7.01 6.75
C GLY A 420 5.25 6.19 7.34
N THR A 421 5.19 4.88 7.03
CA THR A 421 4.21 3.93 7.58
C THR A 421 4.32 3.81 9.10
N THR A 422 5.53 3.57 9.61
CA THR A 422 5.79 3.47 11.06
C THR A 422 5.44 4.76 11.79
N VAL A 423 5.82 5.92 11.21
CA VAL A 423 5.51 7.25 11.77
C VAL A 423 4.00 7.48 11.82
N GLY A 424 3.28 7.16 10.75
CA GLY A 424 1.83 7.36 10.69
C GLY A 424 1.06 6.51 11.68
N ALA A 425 1.41 5.22 11.81
CA ALA A 425 0.81 4.34 12.80
C ALA A 425 1.05 4.87 14.23
N GLY A 426 2.26 5.38 14.51
CA GLY A 426 2.59 6.00 15.79
C GLY A 426 1.76 7.27 16.06
N ARG A 427 1.57 8.13 15.06
CA ARG A 427 0.71 9.33 15.17
C ARG A 427 -0.74 8.97 15.46
N LEU A 428 -1.28 7.93 14.82
CA LEU A 428 -2.62 7.42 15.14
C LEU A 428 -2.71 6.95 16.60
N ALA A 429 -1.67 6.30 17.11
CA ALA A 429 -1.67 5.90 18.52
C ALA A 429 -1.59 7.08 19.48
N LEU A 430 -0.95 8.20 19.11
CA LEU A 430 -1.01 9.44 19.91
C LEU A 430 -2.46 9.98 20.00
N VAL A 431 -3.24 9.82 18.93
CA VAL A 431 -4.68 10.12 18.97
C VAL A 431 -5.42 9.10 19.85
N GLY A 432 -5.14 7.80 19.68
CA GLY A 432 -5.76 6.73 20.45
C GLY A 432 -5.46 6.77 21.96
N THR A 433 -4.34 7.38 22.38
CA THR A 433 -3.99 7.64 23.78
C THR A 433 -4.42 9.04 24.26
N HIS A 434 -5.12 9.82 23.43
CA HIS A 434 -5.55 11.19 23.71
C HIS A 434 -4.39 12.19 23.95
N GLU A 435 -3.20 11.89 23.47
CA GLU A 435 -2.07 12.84 23.43
C GLU A 435 -2.24 13.83 22.26
N MET A 436 -3.03 13.47 21.23
CA MET A 436 -3.55 14.34 20.17
C MET A 436 -5.08 14.22 20.08
N SER A 437 -5.76 15.25 19.56
CA SER A 437 -7.21 15.28 19.58
C SER A 437 -7.85 14.46 18.46
N THR A 438 -7.35 14.61 17.22
CA THR A 438 -7.90 13.94 16.02
C THR A 438 -6.78 13.51 15.07
N VAL A 439 -7.11 12.63 14.11
CA VAL A 439 -6.18 12.24 13.05
C VAL A 439 -5.79 13.46 12.19
N VAL A 440 -6.72 14.39 11.98
CA VAL A 440 -6.44 15.61 11.17
C VAL A 440 -5.37 16.47 11.82
N ASP A 441 -5.33 16.55 13.14
CA ASP A 441 -4.33 17.34 13.88
C ASP A 441 -2.90 16.82 13.70
N THR A 442 -2.74 15.56 13.28
CA THR A 442 -1.41 15.00 12.97
C THR A 442 -0.70 15.71 11.81
N ALA A 443 -1.43 16.46 10.97
CA ALA A 443 -0.87 17.28 9.90
C ALA A 443 0.11 18.34 10.43
N GLU A 444 -0.06 18.82 11.66
CA GLU A 444 0.83 19.82 12.30
C GLU A 444 2.25 19.28 12.53
N MET A 445 2.40 17.93 12.50
CA MET A 445 3.70 17.26 12.64
C MET A 445 4.44 17.09 11.30
N TRP A 446 3.90 17.63 10.20
CA TRP A 446 4.56 17.54 8.90
C TRP A 446 5.56 18.70 8.73
N ASP A 447 6.79 18.33 8.42
CA ASP A 447 7.89 19.27 8.10
C ASP A 447 8.72 18.66 6.96
N PRO A 448 8.53 19.08 5.70
CA PRO A 448 9.16 18.44 4.55
C PRO A 448 10.68 18.65 4.54
N GLN A 449 11.44 17.62 4.14
CA GLN A 449 12.88 17.71 3.98
C GLN A 449 13.25 18.68 2.84
N VAL A 450 12.50 18.64 1.74
CA VAL A 450 12.71 19.49 0.55
C VAL A 450 11.36 19.82 -0.06
N ILE A 451 11.22 21.03 -0.55
CA ILE A 451 10.06 21.49 -1.35
C ILE A 451 10.57 21.81 -2.75
N VAL A 452 9.95 21.21 -3.76
CA VAL A 452 10.30 21.42 -5.17
C VAL A 452 9.08 21.96 -5.91
N HIS A 453 9.26 23.08 -6.60
CA HIS A 453 8.23 23.69 -7.44
C HIS A 453 8.46 23.31 -8.91
N PRO A 454 7.39 23.21 -9.71
CA PRO A 454 7.53 23.02 -11.15
C PRO A 454 8.28 24.19 -11.79
N ASP A 455 9.05 23.92 -12.85
CA ASP A 455 9.69 24.96 -13.66
C ASP A 455 8.65 25.63 -14.56
N ASP A 456 8.41 26.93 -14.37
CA ASP A 456 7.46 27.72 -15.15
C ASP A 456 7.78 27.76 -16.66
N SER A 457 9.04 27.53 -17.03
CA SER A 457 9.49 27.47 -18.42
C SER A 457 9.30 26.10 -19.07
N PHE A 458 8.93 25.06 -18.31
CA PHE A 458 8.78 23.71 -18.82
C PHE A 458 7.47 23.54 -19.61
N ASP A 459 7.57 23.07 -20.85
CA ASP A 459 6.39 22.78 -21.68
C ASP A 459 5.77 21.43 -21.30
N ARG A 460 4.99 21.45 -20.21
CA ARG A 460 4.28 20.29 -19.69
C ARG A 460 3.28 19.72 -20.71
N VAL A 461 2.61 20.59 -21.48
CA VAL A 461 1.58 20.15 -22.43
C VAL A 461 2.20 19.30 -23.53
N ASP A 462 3.32 19.73 -24.12
CA ASP A 462 4.03 18.95 -25.12
C ASP A 462 4.59 17.65 -24.51
N ALA A 463 5.22 17.73 -23.33
CA ALA A 463 5.78 16.55 -22.65
C ALA A 463 4.72 15.49 -22.35
N ARG A 464 3.55 15.87 -21.82
CA ARG A 464 2.44 14.95 -21.54
C ARG A 464 1.80 14.40 -22.81
N SER A 465 1.70 15.20 -23.89
CA SER A 465 1.22 14.74 -25.19
C SER A 465 2.12 13.66 -25.79
N ARG A 466 3.44 13.87 -25.75
CA ARG A 466 4.42 12.85 -26.21
C ARG A 466 4.38 11.58 -25.35
N TRP A 467 4.22 11.75 -24.04
CA TRP A 467 4.06 10.62 -23.12
C TRP A 467 2.86 9.74 -23.49
N GLU A 468 1.67 10.32 -23.70
CA GLU A 468 0.49 9.55 -24.09
C GLU A 468 0.72 8.79 -25.41
N GLN A 469 1.38 9.42 -26.39
CA GLN A 469 1.76 8.75 -27.63
C GLN A 469 2.73 7.57 -27.42
N ALA A 470 3.66 7.67 -26.48
CA ALA A 470 4.57 6.59 -26.15
C ALA A 470 3.85 5.47 -25.38
N SER A 471 3.06 5.84 -24.36
CA SER A 471 2.27 4.94 -23.54
C SER A 471 1.31 4.09 -24.37
N SER A 472 0.63 4.72 -25.36
CA SER A 472 -0.30 4.01 -26.25
C SER A 472 0.38 2.89 -27.07
N ARG A 473 1.70 2.99 -27.33
CA ARG A 473 2.46 1.97 -28.08
C ARG A 473 2.86 0.76 -27.24
N SER A 474 2.80 0.87 -25.93
CA SER A 474 3.12 -0.24 -25.00
C SER A 474 1.91 -1.07 -24.65
N ARG A 475 0.70 -0.53 -24.85
CA ARG A 475 -0.57 -1.18 -24.51
C ARG A 475 -0.93 -2.29 -25.50
N GLY A 476 -1.66 -3.32 -25.01
CA GLY A 476 -2.15 -4.40 -25.84
C GLY A 476 -1.08 -5.32 -26.42
N TRP A 477 0.15 -5.29 -25.89
CA TRP A 477 1.27 -6.09 -26.42
C TRP A 477 1.02 -7.61 -26.31
N ILE A 478 0.38 -8.05 -25.22
CA ILE A 478 -0.11 -9.42 -25.04
C ILE A 478 -1.63 -9.34 -24.91
N PRO A 479 -2.39 -9.53 -26.02
CA PRO A 479 -3.83 -9.29 -26.03
C PRO A 479 -4.63 -10.11 -25.01
N GLU A 480 -4.19 -11.35 -24.75
CA GLU A 480 -4.82 -12.27 -23.80
C GLU A 480 -4.77 -11.72 -22.37
N LEU A 481 -3.64 -11.12 -21.98
CA LEU A 481 -3.47 -10.48 -20.67
C LEU A 481 -4.14 -9.12 -20.61
N SER A 482 -4.19 -8.39 -21.72
CA SER A 482 -4.87 -7.08 -21.79
C SER A 482 -6.40 -7.20 -21.70
N SER A 483 -6.95 -8.39 -21.93
CA SER A 483 -8.38 -8.67 -21.78
C SER A 483 -8.79 -9.02 -20.34
N LEU A 484 -7.82 -9.21 -19.44
CA LEU A 484 -8.09 -9.48 -18.04
C LEU A 484 -8.55 -8.19 -17.34
N ASP A 485 -9.59 -8.32 -16.56
CA ASP A 485 -10.16 -7.22 -15.77
C ASP A 485 -10.57 -7.77 -14.40
N PHE A 486 -9.83 -7.37 -13.36
CA PHE A 486 -10.02 -7.77 -11.98
C PHE A 486 -10.41 -6.59 -11.09
#